data_4f17cadc13c560168f6181e3292fcb76
#
_entry.id   4f17cadc13c560168f6181e3292fcb76
#
_cell.length_a   1.000
_cell.length_b   1.000
_cell.length_c   1.000
_cell.angle_alpha   90.00
_cell.angle_beta   90.00
_cell.angle_gamma   90.00
#
_symmetry.space_group_name_H-M   'P 1'
#
loop_
_entity.id
_entity.type
_entity.pdbx_description
1 polymer ?
#
loop_
_entity_poly.entity_id
_entity_poly.type
_entity_poly.pdbx_seq_one_letter_code
_entity_poly.pdbx_strand_id
1 'polypeptide(L)'
;MKTIKSLLCSLLVGVVMASLSACCYPPAWKDAKEINQFPKIFPDYVGVTVPANIAPLDFNMADEDIEDMYVCVQGPKTIEGLYSYDKKYAEFEVDEWHDFLKKNKGEKLTVSVYVLKNGERFKYQDFDIHVSPYELNDWGLTYRRIAPGYEVYGKLGIYQRNLSNFEETAILENTAAPGACLNCHTANRTNPDQFTFHVRGDHGATLVSQNGKREWLKAKNDSLKGSMVYPYWHPSGKYCAYSTNTTHQSFHAVKDERIEVFDQASDVFVYQPATHELILDSLLMTKDHYETYPVFSPDGKTLYFCSSTAEPIPSGYT
;
A
#
# COMPACT_ATOMS: atom_id res chain seq x y z
N MET A 1 -17.70 -58.43 -19.98
CA MET A 1 -16.30 -57.94 -20.06
C MET A 1 -16.14 -56.44 -20.22
N LYS A 2 -17.08 -55.69 -20.84
CA LYS A 2 -16.99 -54.21 -20.97
C LYS A 2 -17.22 -53.44 -19.66
N THR A 3 -18.09 -53.95 -18.79
CA THR A 3 -18.46 -53.31 -17.50
C THR A 3 -17.35 -53.37 -16.44
N ILE A 4 -16.57 -54.45 -16.40
CA ILE A 4 -15.47 -54.62 -15.44
C ILE A 4 -14.28 -53.69 -15.77
N LYS A 5 -13.99 -53.48 -17.07
CA LYS A 5 -12.93 -52.54 -17.50
C LYS A 5 -13.28 -51.07 -17.18
N SER A 6 -14.54 -50.67 -17.25
CA SER A 6 -15.01 -49.35 -16.89
C SER A 6 -14.88 -49.07 -15.38
N LEU A 7 -15.22 -50.10 -14.55
CA LEU A 7 -15.09 -49.98 -13.09
C LEU A 7 -13.61 -49.90 -12.65
N LEU A 8 -12.71 -50.66 -13.27
CA LEU A 8 -11.28 -50.62 -12.99
C LEU A 8 -10.65 -49.27 -13.39
N CYS A 9 -11.06 -48.68 -14.54
CA CYS A 9 -10.58 -47.37 -14.96
C CYS A 9 -11.06 -46.25 -14.00
N SER A 10 -12.33 -46.32 -13.54
CA SER A 10 -12.86 -45.36 -12.58
C SER A 10 -12.21 -45.47 -11.19
N LEU A 11 -11.86 -46.70 -10.77
CA LEU A 11 -11.11 -46.92 -9.52
C LEU A 11 -9.65 -46.44 -9.64
N LEU A 12 -8.99 -46.65 -10.79
CA LEU A 12 -7.64 -46.15 -11.00
C LEU A 12 -7.54 -44.61 -11.06
N VAL A 13 -8.54 -43.97 -11.70
CA VAL A 13 -8.63 -42.49 -11.72
C VAL A 13 -8.95 -41.94 -10.33
N GLY A 14 -9.81 -42.59 -9.56
CA GLY A 14 -10.09 -42.22 -8.17
C GLY A 14 -8.89 -42.37 -7.23
N VAL A 15 -8.09 -43.41 -7.40
CA VAL A 15 -6.87 -43.65 -6.62
C VAL A 15 -5.77 -42.65 -7.01
N VAL A 16 -5.64 -42.28 -8.30
CA VAL A 16 -4.68 -41.27 -8.76
C VAL A 16 -5.07 -39.86 -8.29
N MET A 17 -6.38 -39.53 -8.24
CA MET A 17 -6.81 -38.24 -7.66
C MET A 17 -6.67 -38.17 -6.13
N ALA A 18 -6.83 -39.31 -5.42
CA ALA A 18 -6.59 -39.34 -3.97
C ALA A 18 -5.09 -39.31 -3.60
N SER A 19 -4.20 -39.70 -4.53
CA SER A 19 -2.74 -39.63 -4.30
C SER A 19 -2.12 -38.25 -4.59
N LEU A 20 -2.83 -37.36 -5.29
CA LEU A 20 -2.35 -35.99 -5.56
C LEU A 20 -2.52 -35.03 -4.37
N SER A 21 -3.30 -35.43 -3.35
CA SER A 21 -3.44 -34.63 -2.12
C SER A 21 -2.34 -34.88 -1.09
N ALA A 22 -1.36 -35.73 -1.37
CA ALA A 22 -0.38 -36.20 -0.39
C ALA A 22 0.94 -35.42 -0.37
N CYS A 23 1.13 -34.43 -1.25
CA CYS A 23 2.44 -33.80 -1.43
C CYS A 23 2.78 -32.64 -0.45
N CYS A 24 1.85 -32.20 0.38
CA CYS A 24 2.11 -31.12 1.36
C CYS A 24 2.41 -31.58 2.79
N TYR A 25 2.72 -32.87 2.97
CA TYR A 25 3.06 -33.38 4.30
C TYR A 25 4.56 -33.59 4.44
N PRO A 26 5.31 -32.75 5.17
CA PRO A 26 6.62 -33.19 5.61
C PRO A 26 6.41 -34.35 6.57
N PRO A 27 7.17 -35.45 6.44
CA PRO A 27 7.02 -36.64 7.30
C PRO A 27 7.01 -36.33 8.78
N ALA A 28 7.76 -35.30 9.19
CA ALA A 28 7.87 -34.85 10.58
C ALA A 28 6.60 -34.20 11.16
N TRP A 29 5.64 -33.77 10.32
CA TRP A 29 4.42 -33.07 10.73
C TRP A 29 3.15 -33.90 10.53
N LYS A 30 3.31 -35.18 10.18
CA LYS A 30 2.19 -36.09 9.88
C LYS A 30 1.24 -36.29 11.07
N ASP A 31 1.75 -36.21 12.28
CA ASP A 31 0.99 -36.43 13.50
C ASP A 31 0.61 -35.11 14.23
N ALA A 32 0.59 -33.99 13.49
CA ALA A 32 0.18 -32.70 14.02
C ALA A 32 -1.29 -32.73 14.47
N LYS A 33 -1.57 -32.19 15.65
CA LYS A 33 -2.93 -32.04 16.20
C LYS A 33 -3.66 -30.93 15.44
N GLU A 34 -4.84 -31.24 14.92
CA GLU A 34 -5.65 -30.22 14.20
C GLU A 34 -6.25 -29.19 15.15
N ILE A 35 -6.10 -27.92 14.79
CA ILE A 35 -6.76 -26.77 15.42
C ILE A 35 -7.81 -26.26 14.42
N ASN A 36 -9.08 -26.36 14.78
CA ASN A 36 -10.19 -25.90 13.91
C ASN A 36 -10.36 -24.37 14.01
N GLN A 37 -9.29 -23.62 13.71
CA GLN A 37 -9.23 -22.15 13.68
C GLN A 37 -8.23 -21.73 12.62
N PHE A 38 -8.47 -20.58 11.98
CA PHE A 38 -7.47 -19.96 11.11
C PHE A 38 -6.24 -19.49 11.90
N PRO A 39 -5.02 -19.58 11.32
CA PRO A 39 -3.83 -19.06 11.95
C PRO A 39 -3.94 -17.53 12.09
N LYS A 40 -3.50 -17.00 13.23
CA LYS A 40 -3.35 -15.55 13.42
C LYS A 40 -2.04 -15.10 12.79
N ILE A 41 -2.06 -14.81 11.51
CA ILE A 41 -0.89 -14.35 10.76
C ILE A 41 -0.85 -12.83 10.66
N PHE A 42 0.36 -12.27 10.49
CA PHE A 42 0.57 -10.86 10.24
C PHE A 42 1.64 -10.66 9.15
N PRO A 43 1.31 -9.96 8.04
CA PRO A 43 -0.01 -9.44 7.70
C PRO A 43 -1.08 -10.52 7.53
N ASP A 44 -2.36 -10.17 7.68
CA ASP A 44 -3.47 -11.11 7.47
C ASP A 44 -3.77 -11.26 5.98
N TYR A 45 -3.44 -12.44 5.45
CA TYR A 45 -3.66 -12.81 4.05
C TYR A 45 -4.78 -13.82 3.84
N VAL A 46 -5.59 -14.09 4.85
CA VAL A 46 -6.72 -15.02 4.73
C VAL A 46 -7.75 -14.52 3.73
N GLY A 47 -7.98 -15.26 2.65
CA GLY A 47 -8.99 -14.95 1.64
C GLY A 47 -8.66 -13.80 0.70
N VAL A 48 -7.42 -13.30 0.67
CA VAL A 48 -7.04 -12.19 -0.22
C VAL A 48 -6.97 -12.61 -1.68
N THR A 49 -7.17 -11.64 -2.58
CA THR A 49 -6.91 -11.79 -4.02
C THR A 49 -5.66 -11.00 -4.37
N VAL A 50 -4.71 -11.64 -5.03
CA VAL A 50 -3.43 -11.04 -5.39
C VAL A 50 -3.14 -11.15 -6.88
N PRO A 51 -2.45 -10.18 -7.50
CA PRO A 51 -1.98 -10.29 -8.88
C PRO A 51 -0.85 -11.32 -8.99
N ALA A 52 -0.71 -11.93 -10.18
CA ALA A 52 0.26 -13.01 -10.40
C ALA A 52 1.73 -12.56 -10.40
N ASN A 53 1.99 -11.25 -10.37
CA ASN A 53 3.33 -10.64 -10.35
C ASN A 53 3.61 -9.83 -9.07
N ILE A 54 2.87 -10.10 -7.99
CA ILE A 54 3.12 -9.46 -6.68
C ILE A 54 4.32 -10.11 -5.98
N ALA A 55 5.00 -9.36 -5.12
CA ALA A 55 6.02 -9.89 -4.21
C ALA A 55 5.47 -11.04 -3.35
N PRO A 56 6.31 -11.94 -2.84
CA PRO A 56 5.91 -12.98 -1.91
C PRO A 56 5.05 -12.45 -0.75
N LEU A 57 4.05 -13.23 -0.37
CA LEU A 57 3.21 -12.91 0.78
C LEU A 57 3.86 -13.48 2.05
N ASP A 58 4.98 -12.89 2.41
CA ASP A 58 5.68 -13.27 3.63
C ASP A 58 4.88 -12.83 4.86
N PHE A 59 4.80 -13.70 5.85
CA PHE A 59 4.07 -13.42 7.08
C PHE A 59 4.74 -14.04 8.30
N ASN A 60 4.37 -13.53 9.46
CA ASN A 60 4.71 -14.15 10.74
C ASN A 60 3.45 -14.59 11.48
N MET A 61 3.65 -15.38 12.53
CA MET A 61 2.58 -15.69 13.47
C MET A 61 2.50 -14.59 14.54
N ALA A 62 1.28 -14.14 14.84
CA ALA A 62 1.02 -13.20 15.92
C ALA A 62 1.18 -13.84 17.33
N ASP A 63 1.33 -15.14 17.39
CA ASP A 63 1.51 -15.90 18.63
C ASP A 63 3.01 -16.00 18.97
N GLU A 64 3.42 -15.45 20.10
CA GLU A 64 4.83 -15.38 20.53
C GLU A 64 5.40 -16.73 21.03
N ASP A 65 4.53 -17.70 21.34
CA ASP A 65 4.94 -19.00 21.93
C ASP A 65 5.33 -20.06 20.89
N ILE A 66 5.49 -19.68 19.60
CA ILE A 66 5.83 -20.61 18.54
C ILE A 66 7.33 -20.84 18.48
N GLU A 67 7.72 -22.12 18.48
CA GLU A 67 9.10 -22.59 18.39
C GLU A 67 9.57 -22.74 16.95
N ASP A 68 8.73 -23.36 16.11
CA ASP A 68 8.95 -23.58 14.66
C ASP A 68 7.64 -23.45 13.88
N MET A 69 7.75 -23.07 12.64
CA MET A 69 6.64 -22.99 11.68
C MET A 69 6.98 -23.67 10.35
N TYR A 70 6.02 -24.39 9.82
CA TYR A 70 6.07 -24.92 8.46
C TYR A 70 4.85 -24.46 7.71
N VAL A 71 5.06 -23.88 6.55
CA VAL A 71 3.99 -23.39 5.66
C VAL A 71 4.11 -24.07 4.31
N CYS A 72 2.96 -24.51 3.77
CA CYS A 72 2.84 -25.02 2.42
C CYS A 72 1.76 -24.30 1.66
N VAL A 73 2.06 -23.86 0.45
CA VAL A 73 1.11 -23.25 -0.50
C VAL A 73 0.92 -24.18 -1.67
N GLN A 74 -0.31 -24.64 -1.89
CA GLN A 74 -0.66 -25.53 -3.00
C GLN A 74 -1.55 -24.85 -4.01
N GLY A 75 -1.32 -25.14 -5.28
CA GLY A 75 -2.15 -24.69 -6.39
C GLY A 75 -2.62 -25.85 -7.28
N PRO A 76 -3.82 -25.77 -7.89
CA PRO A 76 -4.39 -26.88 -8.66
C PRO A 76 -3.64 -27.15 -9.98
N LYS A 77 -2.83 -26.20 -10.45
CA LYS A 77 -2.08 -26.33 -11.71
C LYS A 77 -0.60 -26.71 -11.51
N THR A 78 -0.17 -26.92 -10.27
CA THR A 78 1.18 -27.32 -9.93
C THR A 78 1.15 -28.64 -9.15
N ILE A 79 2.12 -29.54 -9.47
CA ILE A 79 2.25 -30.84 -8.78
C ILE A 79 2.92 -30.61 -7.43
N GLU A 80 3.92 -29.72 -7.40
CA GLU A 80 4.67 -29.36 -6.21
C GLU A 80 4.17 -28.00 -5.68
N GLY A 81 3.99 -27.90 -4.35
CA GLY A 81 3.69 -26.65 -3.67
C GLY A 81 4.96 -25.84 -3.38
N LEU A 82 4.78 -24.61 -2.91
CA LEU A 82 5.83 -23.84 -2.29
C LEU A 82 5.87 -24.12 -0.80
N TYR A 83 7.09 -24.14 -0.24
CA TYR A 83 7.31 -24.45 1.16
C TYR A 83 8.17 -23.37 1.82
N SER A 84 7.82 -23.06 3.06
CA SER A 84 8.69 -22.29 3.95
C SER A 84 8.82 -23.02 5.28
N TYR A 85 10.04 -23.04 5.82
CA TYR A 85 10.34 -23.61 7.12
C TYR A 85 11.29 -22.69 7.87
N ASP A 86 10.78 -22.04 8.89
CA ASP A 86 11.52 -21.16 9.77
C ASP A 86 10.86 -21.11 11.15
N LYS A 87 11.55 -20.57 12.13
CA LYS A 87 11.04 -20.48 13.51
C LYS A 87 9.77 -19.65 13.65
N LYS A 88 9.65 -18.54 12.90
CA LYS A 88 8.52 -17.60 13.07
C LYS A 88 8.00 -16.99 11.79
N TYR A 89 8.72 -17.13 10.67
CA TYR A 89 8.42 -16.45 9.42
C TYR A 89 8.14 -17.43 8.31
N ALA A 90 7.13 -17.14 7.51
CA ALA A 90 6.96 -17.73 6.21
C ALA A 90 7.59 -16.79 5.19
N GLU A 91 8.62 -17.24 4.52
CA GLU A 91 9.34 -16.49 3.48
C GLU A 91 9.45 -17.37 2.24
N PHE A 92 9.27 -16.78 1.06
CA PHE A 92 9.34 -17.47 -0.21
C PHE A 92 10.30 -16.74 -1.15
N GLU A 93 11.08 -17.49 -1.90
CA GLU A 93 11.95 -16.93 -2.93
C GLU A 93 11.13 -16.25 -4.03
N VAL A 94 11.54 -15.04 -4.44
CA VAL A 94 10.76 -14.18 -5.35
C VAL A 94 10.52 -14.86 -6.70
N ASP A 95 11.54 -15.48 -7.29
CA ASP A 95 11.43 -16.10 -8.61
C ASP A 95 10.56 -17.36 -8.56
N GLU A 96 10.69 -18.19 -7.51
CA GLU A 96 9.87 -19.38 -7.30
C GLU A 96 8.40 -18.99 -7.05
N TRP A 97 8.17 -17.94 -6.27
CA TRP A 97 6.85 -17.40 -6.00
C TRP A 97 6.18 -16.92 -7.29
N HIS A 98 6.86 -16.12 -8.10
CA HIS A 98 6.34 -15.62 -9.37
C HIS A 98 6.01 -16.76 -10.35
N ASP A 99 6.90 -17.74 -10.49
CA ASP A 99 6.66 -18.89 -11.34
C ASP A 99 5.46 -19.72 -10.88
N PHE A 100 5.29 -19.85 -9.57
CA PHE A 100 4.18 -20.57 -8.98
C PHE A 100 2.86 -19.81 -9.19
N LEU A 101 2.80 -18.51 -8.92
CA LEU A 101 1.62 -17.68 -9.17
C LEU A 101 1.24 -17.64 -10.65
N LYS A 102 2.22 -17.51 -11.53
CA LYS A 102 2.00 -17.49 -12.98
C LYS A 102 1.34 -18.78 -13.50
N LYS A 103 1.78 -19.94 -13.00
CA LYS A 103 1.18 -21.23 -13.34
C LYS A 103 -0.26 -21.34 -12.81
N ASN A 104 -0.53 -20.77 -11.64
CA ASN A 104 -1.84 -20.81 -10.97
C ASN A 104 -2.71 -19.57 -11.23
N LYS A 105 -2.45 -18.82 -12.28
CA LYS A 105 -3.20 -17.61 -12.64
C LYS A 105 -4.69 -17.90 -12.82
N GLY A 106 -5.53 -17.12 -12.15
CA GLY A 106 -7.00 -17.28 -12.11
C GLY A 106 -7.49 -18.37 -11.17
N GLU A 107 -6.60 -19.00 -10.41
CA GLU A 107 -6.92 -20.12 -9.53
C GLU A 107 -6.91 -19.71 -8.04
N LYS A 108 -7.41 -20.63 -7.24
CA LYS A 108 -7.37 -20.60 -5.79
C LYS A 108 -6.19 -21.43 -5.29
N LEU A 109 -5.36 -20.83 -4.44
CA LEU A 109 -4.31 -21.52 -3.72
C LEU A 109 -4.79 -21.88 -2.32
N THR A 110 -4.34 -23.00 -1.80
CA THR A 110 -4.59 -23.42 -0.42
C THR A 110 -3.31 -23.30 0.39
N VAL A 111 -3.37 -22.61 1.52
CA VAL A 111 -2.25 -22.42 2.44
C VAL A 111 -2.49 -23.23 3.69
N SER A 112 -1.56 -24.13 3.99
CA SER A 112 -1.52 -24.95 5.21
C SER A 112 -0.42 -24.46 6.13
N VAL A 113 -0.76 -24.16 7.39
CA VAL A 113 0.17 -23.67 8.41
C VAL A 113 0.27 -24.68 9.55
N TYR A 114 1.48 -25.10 9.82
CA TYR A 114 1.83 -25.99 10.91
C TYR A 114 2.78 -25.27 11.88
N VAL A 115 2.62 -25.49 13.18
CA VAL A 115 3.46 -24.88 14.20
C VAL A 115 3.91 -25.90 15.24
N LEU A 116 5.11 -25.72 15.75
CA LEU A 116 5.61 -26.36 16.96
C LEU A 116 5.41 -25.41 18.12
N LYS A 117 4.70 -25.87 19.16
CA LYS A 117 4.40 -25.09 20.35
C LYS A 117 4.46 -25.99 21.58
N ASN A 118 5.27 -25.62 22.57
CA ASN A 118 5.50 -26.41 23.79
C ASN A 118 5.90 -27.88 23.50
N GLY A 119 6.72 -28.09 22.46
CA GLY A 119 7.16 -29.42 22.02
C GLY A 119 6.09 -30.26 21.31
N GLU A 120 4.90 -29.72 21.06
CA GLU A 120 3.81 -30.39 20.34
C GLU A 120 3.56 -29.73 18.98
N ARG A 121 3.22 -30.55 17.98
CA ARG A 121 2.91 -30.08 16.62
C ARG A 121 1.42 -29.89 16.43
N PHE A 122 1.06 -28.75 15.83
CA PHE A 122 -0.32 -28.38 15.52
C PHE A 122 -0.46 -28.00 14.06
N LYS A 123 -1.61 -28.30 13.47
CA LYS A 123 -2.03 -27.83 12.15
C LYS A 123 -3.24 -26.90 12.30
N TYR A 124 -3.14 -25.70 11.83
CA TYR A 124 -4.28 -24.77 11.72
C TYR A 124 -5.22 -25.16 10.58
N GLN A 125 -6.44 -24.62 10.60
CA GLN A 125 -7.36 -24.70 9.48
C GLN A 125 -6.70 -24.06 8.25
N ASP A 126 -6.75 -24.76 7.12
CA ASP A 126 -6.26 -24.26 5.85
C ASP A 126 -7.05 -23.01 5.43
N PHE A 127 -6.36 -22.05 4.79
CA PHE A 127 -6.99 -20.88 4.22
C PHE A 127 -6.64 -20.70 2.76
N ASP A 128 -7.44 -19.89 2.06
CA ASP A 128 -7.31 -19.69 0.63
C ASP A 128 -6.71 -18.32 0.29
N ILE A 129 -5.93 -18.28 -0.80
CA ILE A 129 -5.48 -17.08 -1.50
C ILE A 129 -5.95 -17.22 -2.95
N HIS A 130 -6.48 -16.14 -3.53
CA HIS A 130 -6.93 -16.13 -4.92
C HIS A 130 -5.90 -15.43 -5.81
N VAL A 131 -5.46 -16.09 -6.87
CA VAL A 131 -4.57 -15.47 -7.87
C VAL A 131 -5.42 -14.82 -8.94
N SER A 132 -5.31 -13.52 -9.10
CA SER A 132 -5.99 -12.76 -10.15
C SER A 132 -5.59 -13.26 -11.54
N PRO A 133 -6.50 -13.29 -12.53
CA PRO A 133 -6.13 -13.49 -13.92
C PRO A 133 -5.35 -12.30 -14.50
N TYR A 134 -5.32 -11.17 -13.80
CA TYR A 134 -4.64 -9.94 -14.21
C TYR A 134 -3.32 -9.77 -13.45
N GLU A 135 -2.38 -9.11 -14.08
CA GLU A 135 -1.12 -8.66 -13.50
C GLU A 135 -1.19 -7.17 -13.18
N LEU A 136 -0.34 -6.70 -12.27
CA LEU A 136 -0.10 -5.28 -12.10
C LEU A 136 0.66 -4.75 -13.32
N ASN A 137 0.17 -3.65 -13.89
CA ASN A 137 0.83 -2.97 -15.00
C ASN A 137 1.92 -2.00 -14.51
N ASP A 138 1.77 -1.50 -13.27
CA ASP A 138 2.70 -0.56 -12.67
C ASP A 138 3.67 -1.30 -11.76
N TRP A 139 4.94 -0.89 -11.82
CA TRP A 139 6.01 -1.58 -11.12
C TRP A 139 6.06 -1.30 -9.62
N GLY A 140 5.47 -0.17 -9.16
CA GLY A 140 5.75 0.26 -7.82
C GLY A 140 4.68 1.13 -7.17
N LEU A 141 4.98 1.47 -5.92
CA LEU A 141 4.19 2.33 -5.06
C LEU A 141 5.08 3.45 -4.50
N THR A 142 4.59 4.68 -4.51
CA THR A 142 5.22 5.82 -3.83
C THR A 142 4.46 6.09 -2.54
N TYR A 143 5.17 6.23 -1.43
CA TYR A 143 4.54 6.42 -0.12
C TYR A 143 5.41 7.22 0.84
N ARG A 144 4.79 7.78 1.85
CA ARG A 144 5.47 8.42 2.97
C ARG A 144 5.66 7.41 4.10
N ARG A 145 6.90 7.26 4.56
CA ARG A 145 7.22 6.49 5.75
C ARG A 145 7.64 7.44 6.87
N ILE A 146 7.00 7.30 8.02
CA ILE A 146 7.28 8.09 9.22
C ILE A 146 7.27 7.16 10.42
N ALA A 147 8.31 7.25 11.25
CA ALA A 147 8.32 6.54 12.51
C ALA A 147 7.23 7.08 13.44
N PRO A 148 6.60 6.23 14.24
CA PRO A 148 5.66 6.69 15.26
C PRO A 148 6.33 7.72 16.17
N GLY A 149 5.71 8.89 16.31
CA GLY A 149 6.19 9.98 17.15
C GLY A 149 5.13 11.06 17.23
N TYR A 150 5.04 11.71 18.38
CA TYR A 150 3.96 12.63 18.66
C TYR A 150 4.32 14.09 18.37
N GLU A 151 5.49 14.54 18.82
CA GLU A 151 5.87 15.96 18.77
C GLU A 151 7.12 16.23 17.94
N VAL A 152 7.96 15.22 17.74
CA VAL A 152 9.22 15.37 17.02
C VAL A 152 9.31 14.31 15.93
N TYR A 153 9.49 14.76 14.70
CA TYR A 153 9.78 13.85 13.60
C TYR A 153 11.19 13.29 13.75
N GLY A 154 11.30 12.01 14.04
CA GLY A 154 12.57 11.33 13.91
C GLY A 154 12.98 11.23 12.44
N LYS A 155 13.16 10.04 11.92
CA LYS A 155 13.39 9.78 10.50
C LYS A 155 12.06 9.64 9.77
N LEU A 156 11.85 10.45 8.73
CA LEU A 156 10.73 10.31 7.80
C LEU A 156 11.21 10.55 6.37
N GLY A 157 10.47 10.00 5.41
CA GLY A 157 10.83 10.17 4.00
C GLY A 157 9.70 9.79 3.05
N ILE A 158 9.92 10.14 1.79
CA ILE A 158 9.13 9.66 0.66
C ILE A 158 9.95 8.56 -0.02
N TYR A 159 9.33 7.41 -0.22
CA TYR A 159 9.96 6.20 -0.75
C TYR A 159 9.18 5.66 -1.94
N GLN A 160 9.88 4.93 -2.78
CA GLN A 160 9.31 4.07 -3.82
C GLN A 160 9.61 2.62 -3.48
N ARG A 161 8.62 1.75 -3.60
CA ARG A 161 8.75 0.32 -3.42
C ARG A 161 8.32 -0.41 -4.67
N ASN A 162 9.15 -1.37 -5.09
CA ASN A 162 8.77 -2.31 -6.14
C ASN A 162 7.71 -3.29 -5.59
N LEU A 163 6.61 -3.46 -6.33
CA LEU A 163 5.50 -4.32 -5.90
C LEU A 163 5.73 -5.80 -6.27
N SER A 164 6.68 -6.09 -7.14
CA SER A 164 7.01 -7.47 -7.52
C SER A 164 8.10 -8.10 -6.63
N ASN A 165 8.77 -7.29 -5.81
CA ASN A 165 9.80 -7.72 -4.88
C ASN A 165 9.83 -6.81 -3.64
N PHE A 166 10.90 -6.88 -2.84
CA PHE A 166 11.02 -6.09 -1.60
C PHE A 166 11.92 -4.86 -1.74
N GLU A 167 12.34 -4.51 -2.96
CA GLU A 167 13.21 -3.35 -3.19
C GLU A 167 12.49 -2.06 -2.82
N GLU A 168 13.13 -1.27 -1.95
CA GLU A 168 12.68 0.04 -1.51
C GLU A 168 13.79 1.07 -1.74
N THR A 169 13.46 2.19 -2.36
CA THR A 169 14.37 3.29 -2.61
C THR A 169 13.84 4.58 -2.01
N ALA A 170 14.68 5.31 -1.25
CA ALA A 170 14.33 6.63 -0.76
C ALA A 170 14.35 7.65 -1.91
N ILE A 171 13.26 8.38 -2.10
CA ILE A 171 13.21 9.55 -2.98
C ILE A 171 13.84 10.75 -2.29
N LEU A 172 13.43 11.00 -1.04
CA LEU A 172 13.97 12.03 -0.17
C LEU A 172 13.69 11.68 1.29
N GLU A 173 14.69 11.84 2.15
CA GLU A 173 14.57 11.74 3.60
C GLU A 173 14.75 13.12 4.24
N ASN A 174 14.09 13.37 5.37
CA ASN A 174 14.20 14.64 6.10
C ASN A 174 15.60 14.88 6.69
N THR A 175 16.43 13.86 6.75
CA THR A 175 17.85 13.97 7.11
C THR A 175 18.67 14.83 6.12
N ALA A 176 18.21 14.92 4.87
CA ALA A 176 18.80 15.80 3.85
C ALA A 176 18.46 17.30 4.06
N ALA A 177 17.40 17.60 4.82
CA ALA A 177 16.97 18.93 5.20
C ALA A 177 16.51 18.91 6.66
N PRO A 178 17.42 19.00 7.64
CA PRO A 178 17.09 18.89 9.05
C PRO A 178 15.99 19.87 9.47
N GLY A 179 15.01 19.39 10.22
CA GLY A 179 13.82 20.15 10.61
C GLY A 179 12.71 20.23 9.56
N ALA A 180 12.94 19.72 8.34
CA ALA A 180 11.92 19.70 7.31
C ALA A 180 10.90 18.56 7.54
N CYS A 181 9.64 18.87 7.25
CA CYS A 181 8.57 17.87 7.14
C CYS A 181 8.29 17.60 5.66
N LEU A 182 8.30 16.33 5.27
CA LEU A 182 7.94 15.89 3.93
C LEU A 182 6.50 15.38 3.97
N ASN A 183 5.60 16.02 3.22
CA ASN A 183 4.18 15.70 3.26
C ASN A 183 3.47 15.95 1.93
N CYS A 184 2.14 15.79 1.93
CA CYS A 184 1.29 16.07 0.77
C CYS A 184 1.78 15.37 -0.51
N HIS A 185 2.21 14.09 -0.39
CA HIS A 185 2.63 13.33 -1.55
C HIS A 185 1.43 12.68 -2.24
N THR A 186 1.49 12.61 -3.56
CA THR A 186 0.57 11.81 -4.37
C THR A 186 1.23 11.36 -5.65
N ALA A 187 1.01 10.10 -6.02
CA ALA A 187 1.36 9.61 -7.35
C ALA A 187 0.18 9.85 -8.32
N ASN A 188 0.47 9.94 -9.61
CA ASN A 188 -0.57 9.97 -10.62
C ASN A 188 -1.17 8.58 -10.78
N ARG A 189 -2.29 8.35 -10.10
CA ARG A 189 -2.93 7.02 -10.00
C ARG A 189 -1.93 6.00 -9.45
N THR A 190 -1.65 4.97 -10.23
CA THR A 190 -0.75 3.87 -9.92
C THR A 190 0.66 4.06 -10.46
N ASN A 191 0.94 5.15 -11.20
CA ASN A 191 2.26 5.40 -11.79
C ASN A 191 3.26 5.95 -10.75
N PRO A 192 4.22 5.16 -10.26
CA PRO A 192 5.16 5.59 -9.24
C PRO A 192 6.23 6.57 -9.74
N ASP A 193 6.38 6.76 -11.05
CA ASP A 193 7.35 7.69 -11.66
C ASP A 193 6.80 9.09 -11.84
N GLN A 194 5.47 9.23 -11.78
CA GLN A 194 4.80 10.52 -11.83
C GLN A 194 4.17 10.83 -10.48
N PHE A 195 4.80 11.71 -9.73
CA PHE A 195 4.39 12.04 -8.37
C PHE A 195 4.75 13.49 -8.01
N THR A 196 4.18 13.96 -6.92
CA THR A 196 4.51 15.24 -6.30
C THR A 196 4.47 15.13 -4.78
N PHE A 197 5.25 15.93 -4.09
CA PHE A 197 5.18 16.13 -2.65
C PHE A 197 5.70 17.50 -2.25
N HIS A 198 5.36 17.95 -1.04
CA HIS A 198 5.78 19.24 -0.49
C HIS A 198 6.76 19.06 0.67
N VAL A 199 7.83 19.85 0.66
CA VAL A 199 8.76 20.03 1.77
C VAL A 199 8.36 21.28 2.53
N ARG A 200 8.15 21.17 3.84
CA ARG A 200 7.83 22.28 4.75
C ARG A 200 9.09 22.72 5.52
N GLY A 201 9.08 23.94 6.02
CA GLY A 201 10.17 24.53 6.77
C GLY A 201 10.98 25.52 5.95
N ASP A 202 12.19 25.82 6.39
CA ASP A 202 13.05 26.88 5.82
C ASP A 202 13.39 26.66 4.34
N HIS A 203 13.42 25.41 3.92
CA HIS A 203 13.65 25.02 2.53
C HIS A 203 12.35 24.64 1.80
N GLY A 204 11.22 25.23 2.20
CA GLY A 204 9.90 24.92 1.66
C GLY A 204 9.84 25.00 0.14
N ALA A 205 9.51 23.88 -0.51
CA ALA A 205 9.34 23.76 -1.95
C ALA A 205 8.50 22.53 -2.28
N THR A 206 7.88 22.51 -3.46
CA THR A 206 7.15 21.35 -3.97
C THR A 206 7.99 20.66 -5.03
N LEU A 207 8.22 19.34 -4.89
CA LEU A 207 8.83 18.54 -5.94
C LEU A 207 7.73 17.99 -6.85
N VAL A 208 7.94 18.09 -8.15
CA VAL A 208 7.13 17.43 -9.18
C VAL A 208 8.05 16.52 -9.99
N SER A 209 7.67 15.25 -10.09
CA SER A 209 8.31 14.25 -10.95
C SER A 209 7.37 13.91 -12.10
N GLN A 210 7.83 14.11 -13.33
CA GLN A 210 7.07 13.78 -14.53
C GLN A 210 8.03 13.50 -15.70
N ASN A 211 7.74 12.47 -16.51
CA ASN A 211 8.50 12.13 -17.70
C ASN A 211 10.01 11.97 -17.45
N GLY A 212 10.38 11.37 -16.31
CA GLY A 212 11.76 11.15 -15.89
C GLY A 212 12.50 12.41 -15.41
N LYS A 213 11.84 13.57 -15.32
CA LYS A 213 12.37 14.81 -14.77
C LYS A 213 11.82 15.07 -13.37
N ARG A 214 12.66 15.53 -12.48
CA ARG A 214 12.31 16.00 -11.13
C ARG A 214 12.62 17.47 -11.02
N GLU A 215 11.62 18.28 -10.69
CA GLU A 215 11.74 19.74 -10.61
C GLU A 215 11.24 20.24 -9.27
N TRP A 216 11.98 21.21 -8.71
CA TRP A 216 11.60 21.90 -7.49
C TRP A 216 10.91 23.22 -7.83
N LEU A 217 9.70 23.40 -7.29
CA LEU A 217 8.86 24.55 -7.56
C LEU A 217 8.68 25.38 -6.30
N LYS A 218 8.78 26.69 -6.46
CA LYS A 218 8.35 27.71 -5.49
C LYS A 218 7.28 28.57 -6.15
N ALA A 219 6.03 28.18 -5.98
CA ALA A 219 4.91 28.80 -6.70
C ALA A 219 4.45 30.14 -6.11
N LYS A 220 4.96 30.56 -4.95
CA LYS A 220 4.59 31.85 -4.34
C LYS A 220 4.88 33.00 -5.29
N ASN A 221 3.87 33.79 -5.57
CA ASN A 221 3.94 35.02 -6.36
C ASN A 221 2.84 35.99 -5.88
N ASP A 222 2.60 37.08 -6.63
CA ASP A 222 1.60 38.08 -6.25
C ASP A 222 0.17 37.54 -6.27
N SER A 223 -0.13 36.58 -7.11
CA SER A 223 -1.45 35.94 -7.23
C SER A 223 -1.60 34.71 -6.34
N LEU A 224 -0.53 34.01 -6.00
CA LEU A 224 -0.53 32.79 -5.21
C LEU A 224 0.32 32.96 -3.95
N LYS A 225 -0.31 33.15 -2.80
CA LYS A 225 0.39 33.51 -1.54
C LYS A 225 0.88 32.29 -0.74
N GLY A 226 0.29 31.12 -0.93
CA GLY A 226 0.56 29.90 -0.16
C GLY A 226 1.53 28.91 -0.84
N SER A 227 1.79 27.83 -0.17
CA SER A 227 2.53 26.67 -0.69
C SER A 227 1.61 25.73 -1.46
N MET A 228 2.15 25.01 -2.42
CA MET A 228 1.42 23.98 -3.17
C MET A 228 1.27 22.73 -2.30
N VAL A 229 0.09 22.53 -1.73
CA VAL A 229 -0.24 21.42 -0.83
C VAL A 229 -1.48 20.66 -1.30
N TYR A 230 -1.77 19.50 -0.71
CA TYR A 230 -2.92 18.64 -1.02
C TYR A 230 -3.12 18.39 -2.52
N PRO A 231 -2.07 17.86 -3.20
CA PRO A 231 -2.11 17.64 -4.64
C PRO A 231 -3.08 16.54 -5.04
N TYR A 232 -3.67 16.70 -6.24
CA TYR A 232 -4.42 15.63 -6.92
C TYR A 232 -4.18 15.68 -8.44
N TRP A 233 -3.70 14.57 -9.01
CA TRP A 233 -3.43 14.49 -10.43
C TRP A 233 -4.71 14.35 -11.25
N HIS A 234 -4.78 15.10 -12.34
CA HIS A 234 -5.78 14.88 -13.36
C HIS A 234 -5.56 13.50 -14.00
N PRO A 235 -6.63 12.74 -14.36
CA PRO A 235 -6.52 11.41 -14.96
C PRO A 235 -5.63 11.32 -16.20
N SER A 236 -5.50 12.39 -16.97
CA SER A 236 -4.60 12.43 -18.14
C SER A 236 -3.11 12.52 -17.77
N GLY A 237 -2.76 12.79 -16.50
CA GLY A 237 -1.41 13.05 -16.05
C GLY A 237 -0.81 14.39 -16.53
N LYS A 238 -1.56 15.24 -17.23
CA LYS A 238 -1.07 16.53 -17.75
C LYS A 238 -1.18 17.66 -16.75
N TYR A 239 -2.10 17.58 -15.80
CA TYR A 239 -2.40 18.60 -14.81
C TYR A 239 -2.37 18.02 -13.41
N CYS A 240 -2.04 18.86 -12.43
CA CYS A 240 -2.18 18.54 -11.02
C CYS A 240 -2.88 19.71 -10.32
N ALA A 241 -3.98 19.44 -9.64
CA ALA A 241 -4.64 20.42 -8.80
C ALA A 241 -3.95 20.45 -7.43
N TYR A 242 -3.89 21.62 -6.84
CA TYR A 242 -3.35 21.88 -5.51
C TYR A 242 -4.27 22.82 -4.75
N SER A 243 -4.15 22.82 -3.44
CA SER A 243 -4.59 23.97 -2.66
C SER A 243 -3.38 24.70 -2.04
N THR A 244 -3.59 25.97 -1.69
CA THR A 244 -2.70 26.70 -0.80
C THR A 244 -3.35 26.74 0.56
N ASN A 245 -2.65 26.38 1.62
CA ASN A 245 -3.19 26.49 2.97
C ASN A 245 -2.24 27.28 3.85
N THR A 246 -2.76 28.33 4.48
CA THR A 246 -2.11 29.00 5.60
C THR A 246 -2.88 28.58 6.85
N THR A 247 -2.19 27.98 7.81
CA THR A 247 -2.82 27.40 9.00
C THR A 247 -2.22 28.00 10.26
N HIS A 248 -3.02 28.05 11.31
CA HIS A 248 -2.60 28.30 12.67
C HIS A 248 -2.82 27.04 13.51
N GLN A 249 -1.82 26.66 14.31
CA GLN A 249 -1.89 25.52 15.20
C GLN A 249 -2.00 25.98 16.65
N SER A 250 -3.02 25.48 17.35
CA SER A 250 -3.20 25.70 18.79
C SER A 250 -2.99 24.38 19.55
N PHE A 251 -2.23 24.45 20.64
CA PHE A 251 -1.96 23.28 21.47
C PHE A 251 -2.76 23.35 22.77
N HIS A 252 -3.36 22.23 23.14
CA HIS A 252 -4.20 22.10 24.33
C HIS A 252 -3.59 21.12 25.32
N ALA A 253 -3.87 21.36 26.62
CA ALA A 253 -3.48 20.45 27.70
C ALA A 253 -4.47 19.26 27.85
N VAL A 254 -5.54 19.21 27.07
CA VAL A 254 -6.55 18.15 27.12
C VAL A 254 -5.98 16.86 26.53
N LYS A 255 -6.19 15.74 27.23
CA LYS A 255 -5.53 14.46 26.94
C LYS A 255 -5.76 13.96 25.50
N ASP A 256 -6.95 14.08 24.98
CA ASP A 256 -7.35 13.49 23.68
C ASP A 256 -7.51 14.52 22.55
N GLU A 257 -7.37 15.84 22.88
CA GLU A 257 -7.50 16.95 21.93
C GLU A 257 -6.32 17.92 22.08
N ARG A 258 -5.10 17.42 21.79
CA ARG A 258 -3.87 18.18 22.08
C ARG A 258 -3.52 19.22 21.04
N ILE A 259 -4.01 19.09 19.84
CA ILE A 259 -3.72 20.00 18.74
C ILE A 259 -5.00 20.31 17.97
N GLU A 260 -5.22 21.56 17.70
CA GLU A 260 -6.27 22.07 16.82
C GLU A 260 -5.65 22.91 15.72
N VAL A 261 -6.11 22.75 14.50
CA VAL A 261 -5.58 23.44 13.33
C VAL A 261 -6.67 24.25 12.67
N PHE A 262 -6.47 25.56 12.59
CA PHE A 262 -7.38 26.50 11.95
C PHE A 262 -6.84 26.91 10.60
N ASP A 263 -7.65 26.90 9.56
CA ASP A 263 -7.32 27.55 8.30
C ASP A 263 -7.47 29.07 8.44
N GLN A 264 -6.51 29.80 7.91
CA GLN A 264 -6.50 31.28 7.83
C GLN A 264 -6.69 31.75 6.39
N ALA A 265 -6.25 30.97 5.42
CA ALA A 265 -6.42 31.20 4.00
C ALA A 265 -6.22 29.88 3.24
N SER A 266 -7.04 29.63 2.25
CA SER A 266 -6.89 28.48 1.36
C SER A 266 -7.56 28.76 0.02
N ASP A 267 -6.83 28.51 -1.07
CA ASP A 267 -7.29 28.62 -2.45
C ASP A 267 -6.98 27.33 -3.22
N VAL A 268 -7.78 27.01 -4.22
CA VAL A 268 -7.53 25.90 -5.15
C VAL A 268 -7.05 26.45 -6.48
N PHE A 269 -6.09 25.78 -7.08
CA PHE A 269 -5.59 26.08 -8.41
C PHE A 269 -5.11 24.82 -9.14
N VAL A 270 -4.91 24.94 -10.45
CA VAL A 270 -4.40 23.83 -11.27
C VAL A 270 -3.04 24.23 -11.86
N TYR A 271 -2.10 23.30 -11.84
CA TYR A 271 -0.76 23.46 -12.39
C TYR A 271 -0.56 22.49 -13.57
N GLN A 272 0.03 22.99 -14.64
CA GLN A 272 0.47 22.21 -15.80
C GLN A 272 1.99 22.06 -15.78
N PRO A 273 2.55 20.91 -15.37
CA PRO A 273 4.00 20.76 -15.24
C PRO A 273 4.79 20.94 -16.53
N ALA A 274 4.23 20.54 -17.67
CA ALA A 274 4.92 20.59 -18.96
C ALA A 274 5.22 22.04 -19.45
N THR A 275 4.37 23.01 -19.09
CA THR A 275 4.46 24.41 -19.50
C THR A 275 4.76 25.36 -18.35
N HIS A 276 4.76 24.85 -17.10
CA HIS A 276 4.83 25.65 -15.88
C HIS A 276 3.69 26.65 -15.70
N GLU A 277 2.56 26.39 -16.30
CA GLU A 277 1.39 27.25 -16.27
C GLU A 277 0.58 27.04 -15.00
N LEU A 278 0.19 28.15 -14.35
CA LEU A 278 -0.79 28.18 -13.26
C LEU A 278 -2.15 28.57 -13.83
N ILE A 279 -3.13 27.71 -13.70
CA ILE A 279 -4.51 27.97 -14.09
C ILE A 279 -5.26 28.38 -12.83
N LEU A 280 -5.61 29.66 -12.79
CA LEU A 280 -6.28 30.33 -11.67
C LEU A 280 -7.68 30.71 -12.09
N ASP A 281 -8.65 30.55 -11.20
CA ASP A 281 -10.03 30.92 -11.41
C ASP A 281 -10.62 31.57 -10.16
N SER A 282 -11.36 32.66 -10.34
CA SER A 282 -11.97 33.39 -9.22
C SER A 282 -13.00 32.58 -8.43
N LEU A 283 -13.55 31.50 -8.99
CA LEU A 283 -14.46 30.58 -8.29
C LEU A 283 -13.68 29.60 -7.36
N LEU A 284 -12.40 29.45 -7.58
CA LEU A 284 -11.51 28.59 -6.81
C LEU A 284 -10.63 29.36 -5.82
N MET A 285 -10.77 30.72 -5.80
CA MET A 285 -9.94 31.64 -5.02
C MET A 285 -10.82 32.78 -4.50
N THR A 286 -11.83 32.45 -3.70
CA THR A 286 -12.79 33.43 -3.20
C THR A 286 -12.27 34.12 -1.94
N LYS A 287 -12.80 35.30 -1.61
CA LYS A 287 -12.39 36.06 -0.42
C LYS A 287 -13.13 35.62 0.85
N ASP A 288 -14.31 35.06 0.66
CA ASP A 288 -15.25 34.80 1.73
C ASP A 288 -15.30 33.31 2.13
N HIS A 289 -14.51 32.48 1.43
CA HIS A 289 -14.45 31.03 1.69
C HIS A 289 -12.99 30.55 1.65
N TYR A 290 -12.79 29.38 2.24
CA TYR A 290 -11.57 28.58 2.12
C TYR A 290 -11.85 27.45 1.14
N GLU A 291 -11.16 27.42 0.00
CA GLU A 291 -11.21 26.33 -0.97
C GLU A 291 -10.01 25.40 -0.78
N THR A 292 -10.26 24.10 -0.61
CA THR A 292 -9.20 23.14 -0.29
C THR A 292 -9.53 21.73 -0.78
N TYR A 293 -8.56 20.82 -0.74
CA TYR A 293 -8.68 19.38 -1.07
C TYR A 293 -9.27 19.12 -2.45
N PRO A 294 -8.65 19.60 -3.52
CA PRO A 294 -9.16 19.36 -4.88
C PRO A 294 -9.05 17.90 -5.28
N VAL A 295 -10.07 17.38 -5.99
CA VAL A 295 -10.13 16.01 -6.52
C VAL A 295 -10.75 16.04 -7.91
N PHE A 296 -10.09 15.49 -8.92
CA PHE A 296 -10.68 15.31 -10.23
C PHE A 296 -11.58 14.07 -10.29
N SER A 297 -12.68 14.17 -11.06
CA SER A 297 -13.47 13.00 -11.42
C SER A 297 -12.63 11.99 -12.21
N PRO A 298 -12.98 10.68 -12.20
CA PRO A 298 -12.25 9.66 -12.97
C PRO A 298 -12.15 9.91 -14.47
N ASP A 299 -13.14 10.62 -15.05
CA ASP A 299 -13.15 11.04 -16.46
C ASP A 299 -12.42 12.38 -16.73
N GLY A 300 -11.96 13.05 -15.67
CA GLY A 300 -11.24 14.31 -15.72
C GLY A 300 -12.06 15.55 -16.05
N LYS A 301 -13.39 15.44 -16.17
CA LYS A 301 -14.23 16.56 -16.61
C LYS A 301 -14.69 17.48 -15.50
N THR A 302 -14.59 17.03 -14.25
CA THR A 302 -15.07 17.78 -13.10
C THR A 302 -13.98 17.84 -12.03
N LEU A 303 -13.77 19.03 -11.48
CA LEU A 303 -12.95 19.25 -10.30
C LEU A 303 -13.87 19.47 -9.10
N TYR A 304 -13.77 18.59 -8.11
CA TYR A 304 -14.41 18.74 -6.81
C TYR A 304 -13.43 19.34 -5.82
N PHE A 305 -13.92 20.13 -4.89
CA PHE A 305 -13.13 20.66 -3.78
C PHE A 305 -14.02 20.92 -2.57
N CYS A 306 -13.42 21.05 -1.40
CA CYS A 306 -14.13 21.49 -0.19
C CYS A 306 -14.14 23.01 -0.15
N SER A 307 -15.30 23.60 0.21
CA SER A 307 -15.41 25.02 0.47
C SER A 307 -16.10 25.25 1.81
N SER A 308 -15.55 26.12 2.63
CA SER A 308 -16.12 26.54 3.91
C SER A 308 -16.05 28.05 4.05
N THR A 309 -16.99 28.66 4.76
CA THR A 309 -16.96 30.10 5.05
C THR A 309 -15.69 30.47 5.81
N ALA A 310 -15.02 31.53 5.39
CA ALA A 310 -13.85 32.04 6.07
C ALA A 310 -14.24 32.68 7.42
N GLU A 311 -13.79 32.09 8.50
CA GLU A 311 -14.05 32.56 9.86
C GLU A 311 -12.74 32.95 10.55
N PRO A 312 -12.75 34.00 11.38
CA PRO A 312 -11.58 34.36 12.18
C PRO A 312 -11.29 33.27 13.22
N ILE A 313 -10.03 33.10 13.57
CA ILE A 313 -9.62 32.23 14.67
C ILE A 313 -10.35 32.70 15.94
N PRO A 314 -11.00 31.80 16.71
CA PRO A 314 -11.69 32.17 17.93
C PRO A 314 -10.77 32.87 18.93
N SER A 315 -11.25 33.89 19.61
CA SER A 315 -10.48 34.58 20.64
C SER A 315 -10.11 33.63 21.78
N GLY A 316 -8.82 33.62 22.13
CA GLY A 316 -8.27 32.68 23.12
C GLY A 316 -7.34 31.61 22.51
N TYR A 317 -7.28 31.55 21.18
CA TYR A 317 -6.38 30.65 20.41
C TYR A 317 -5.25 31.43 19.69
N THR A 318 -5.17 32.74 19.89
CA THR A 318 -4.14 33.63 19.29
C THR A 318 -2.99 33.87 20.26
#